data_13f760a223c1901ad14f94f5c3787c47
#
_entry.id   13f760a223c1901ad14f94f5c3787c47
#
_cell.length_a   1.000
_cell.length_b   1.000
_cell.length_c   1.000
_cell.angle_alpha   90.00
_cell.angle_beta   90.00
_cell.angle_gamma   90.00
#
_symmetry.space_group_name_H-M   'P 1'
#
loop_
_entity.id
_entity.type
_entity.pdbx_description
1 polymer ?
#
loop_
_entity_poly.entity_id
_entity_poly.type
_entity_poly.pdbx_seq_one_letter_code
_entity_poly.pdbx_strand_id
1 'polypeptide(L)'
;GYFRNVEATKKAFRDGWLHTGDLGYIKDDEVYVTGRIKDLIILNGRNVHPQSVEWEAAEVDGVRKGNVVAFAVPGRNSEQLVVALESRLNDREALAKAVKTHIHKEMSLVIQDVVCLKPGSLPKTSSGKLQRHQSRQQYIDGALGTCVVRGTGKGGRATLAKHVAQSIWTRAKAAANVI
;
A
#
# COMPACT_ATOMS: atom_id res chain seq x y z
N GLY A 1 -20.60 11.66 20.46
CA GLY A 1 -19.36 12.32 20.06
C GLY A 1 -18.12 11.65 20.64
N TYR A 2 -16.94 12.07 20.24
CA TYR A 2 -15.68 11.56 20.78
C TYR A 2 -15.41 12.16 22.16
N PHE A 3 -14.97 11.33 23.11
CA PHE A 3 -14.72 11.75 24.47
C PHE A 3 -13.64 12.85 24.53
N ARG A 4 -13.97 13.99 25.15
CA ARG A 4 -13.11 15.16 25.32
C ARG A 4 -12.44 15.68 24.02
N ASN A 5 -13.04 15.40 22.84
CA ASN A 5 -12.53 15.88 21.56
C ASN A 5 -13.66 16.50 20.73
N VAL A 6 -13.91 17.78 21.01
CA VAL A 6 -14.99 18.55 20.37
C VAL A 6 -14.73 18.72 18.88
N GLU A 7 -13.49 18.97 18.49
CA GLU A 7 -13.12 19.19 17.08
C GLU A 7 -13.31 17.92 16.25
N ALA A 8 -12.85 16.76 16.74
CA ALA A 8 -13.08 15.49 16.07
C ALA A 8 -14.58 15.17 16.00
N THR A 9 -15.35 15.49 17.05
CA THR A 9 -16.80 15.31 17.07
C THR A 9 -17.47 16.15 16.00
N LYS A 10 -17.20 17.45 15.91
CA LYS A 10 -17.75 18.36 14.91
C LYS A 10 -17.39 17.93 13.49
N LYS A 11 -16.17 17.41 13.30
CA LYS A 11 -15.71 16.91 11.99
C LYS A 11 -16.45 15.63 11.57
N ALA A 12 -16.74 14.74 12.51
CA ALA A 12 -17.40 13.47 12.23
C ALA A 12 -18.93 13.59 12.15
N PHE A 13 -19.52 14.47 12.97
CA PHE A 13 -20.98 14.67 12.99
C PHE A 13 -21.33 16.01 12.37
N ARG A 14 -22.00 15.97 11.21
CA ARG A 14 -22.47 17.14 10.47
C ARG A 14 -23.89 16.90 10.00
N ASP A 15 -24.76 17.89 10.12
CA ASP A 15 -26.14 17.87 9.63
C ASP A 15 -26.96 16.64 10.11
N GLY A 16 -26.70 16.20 11.37
CA GLY A 16 -27.36 15.02 11.95
C GLY A 16 -26.76 13.66 11.51
N TRP A 17 -25.73 13.66 10.64
CA TRP A 17 -25.11 12.44 10.11
C TRP A 17 -23.71 12.20 10.64
N LEU A 18 -23.39 10.91 10.86
CA LEU A 18 -22.03 10.47 11.13
C LEU A 18 -21.31 10.22 9.81
N HIS A 19 -20.29 11.02 9.52
CA HIS A 19 -19.40 10.85 8.39
C HIS A 19 -18.25 9.91 8.77
N THR A 20 -18.38 8.64 8.43
CA THR A 20 -17.38 7.61 8.76
C THR A 20 -16.09 7.76 7.94
N GLY A 21 -16.20 8.37 6.75
CA GLY A 21 -15.12 8.43 5.76
C GLY A 21 -14.98 7.14 4.96
N ASP A 22 -15.92 6.22 5.11
CA ASP A 22 -15.98 5.02 4.30
C ASP A 22 -16.79 5.28 3.02
N LEU A 23 -16.47 4.54 1.96
CA LEU A 23 -17.18 4.50 0.69
C LEU A 23 -18.03 3.23 0.63
N GLY A 24 -19.20 3.35 0.08
CA GLY A 24 -20.10 2.20 -0.09
C GLY A 24 -21.27 2.52 -1.01
N TYR A 25 -22.09 1.53 -1.24
CA TYR A 25 -23.36 1.66 -1.96
C TYR A 25 -24.43 0.81 -1.29
N ILE A 26 -25.69 1.11 -1.59
CA ILE A 26 -26.83 0.33 -1.15
C ILE A 26 -27.37 -0.42 -2.38
N LYS A 27 -27.59 -1.70 -2.24
CA LYS A 27 -28.22 -2.54 -3.25
C LYS A 27 -29.09 -3.57 -2.54
N ASP A 28 -30.34 -3.71 -3.00
CA ASP A 28 -31.33 -4.66 -2.46
C ASP A 28 -31.48 -4.52 -0.92
N ASP A 29 -31.55 -3.27 -0.41
CA ASP A 29 -31.61 -2.90 0.99
C ASP A 29 -30.39 -3.32 1.85
N GLU A 30 -29.31 -3.79 1.21
CA GLU A 30 -28.05 -4.13 1.86
C GLU A 30 -26.99 -3.06 1.64
N VAL A 31 -26.14 -2.81 2.66
CA VAL A 31 -25.05 -1.85 2.61
C VAL A 31 -23.73 -2.56 2.29
N TYR A 32 -23.11 -2.16 1.20
CA TYR A 32 -21.81 -2.67 0.76
C TYR A 32 -20.73 -1.61 0.98
N VAL A 33 -19.79 -1.88 1.89
CA VAL A 33 -18.63 -0.99 2.13
C VAL A 33 -17.50 -1.39 1.19
N THR A 34 -17.08 -0.47 0.30
CA THR A 34 -16.06 -0.72 -0.73
C THR A 34 -14.67 -0.21 -0.37
N GLY A 35 -14.56 0.68 0.62
CA GLY A 35 -13.26 1.22 1.03
C GLY A 35 -13.36 2.50 1.84
N ARG A 36 -12.29 3.28 1.85
CA ARG A 36 -12.22 4.59 2.49
C ARG A 36 -11.93 5.69 1.49
N ILE A 37 -12.58 6.83 1.64
CA ILE A 37 -12.39 8.02 0.79
C ILE A 37 -10.91 8.40 0.70
N LYS A 38 -10.24 8.48 1.87
CA LYS A 38 -8.83 8.90 1.97
C LYS A 38 -7.81 7.86 1.48
N ASP A 39 -8.24 6.61 1.30
CA ASP A 39 -7.39 5.53 0.83
C ASP A 39 -7.52 5.34 -0.70
N LEU A 40 -8.51 5.99 -1.33
CA LEU A 40 -8.71 5.92 -2.77
C LEU A 40 -7.47 6.42 -3.51
N ILE A 41 -7.01 5.63 -4.47
CA ILE A 41 -5.84 5.95 -5.31
C ILE A 41 -6.32 6.55 -6.62
N ILE A 42 -5.76 7.68 -7.03
CA ILE A 42 -6.13 8.33 -8.28
C ILE A 42 -4.98 8.17 -9.28
N LEU A 43 -5.13 7.21 -10.19
CA LEU A 43 -4.15 6.94 -11.24
C LEU A 43 -4.64 7.48 -12.58
N ASN A 44 -4.00 8.52 -13.09
CA ASN A 44 -4.35 9.13 -14.38
C ASN A 44 -5.86 9.45 -14.51
N GLY A 45 -6.47 9.98 -13.44
CA GLY A 45 -7.90 10.29 -13.40
C GLY A 45 -8.83 9.11 -13.13
N ARG A 46 -8.30 7.88 -13.00
CA ARG A 46 -9.07 6.69 -12.64
C ARG A 46 -9.02 6.45 -11.13
N ASN A 47 -10.17 6.28 -10.51
CA ASN A 47 -10.29 5.89 -9.12
C ASN A 47 -10.01 4.38 -8.97
N VAL A 48 -9.05 4.04 -8.14
CA VAL A 48 -8.65 2.65 -7.84
C VAL A 48 -8.79 2.39 -6.35
N HIS A 49 -9.58 1.38 -6.02
CA HIS A 49 -9.71 0.92 -4.64
C HIS A 49 -8.50 0.05 -4.27
N PRO A 50 -7.71 0.40 -3.26
CA PRO A 50 -6.55 -0.40 -2.85
C PRO A 50 -6.88 -1.86 -2.58
N GLN A 51 -8.05 -2.12 -1.99
CA GLN A 51 -8.52 -3.46 -1.65
C GLN A 51 -8.64 -4.36 -2.89
N SER A 52 -9.12 -3.83 -4.02
CA SER A 52 -9.21 -4.61 -5.26
C SER A 52 -7.82 -5.02 -5.75
N VAL A 53 -6.84 -4.12 -5.66
CA VAL A 53 -5.44 -4.43 -6.01
C VAL A 53 -4.85 -5.45 -5.04
N GLU A 54 -5.14 -5.33 -3.74
CA GLU A 54 -4.67 -6.24 -2.69
C GLU A 54 -5.23 -7.67 -2.90
N TRP A 55 -6.51 -7.79 -3.29
CA TRP A 55 -7.14 -9.06 -3.59
C TRP A 55 -6.51 -9.73 -4.82
N GLU A 56 -6.40 -9.01 -5.92
CA GLU A 56 -5.78 -9.54 -7.13
C GLU A 56 -4.31 -9.93 -6.91
N ALA A 57 -3.54 -9.10 -6.21
CA ALA A 57 -2.16 -9.44 -5.87
C ALA A 57 -2.05 -10.69 -4.98
N ALA A 58 -3.05 -10.95 -4.12
CA ALA A 58 -3.08 -12.11 -3.24
C ALA A 58 -3.39 -13.43 -3.97
N GLU A 59 -3.87 -13.39 -5.22
CA GLU A 59 -4.10 -14.58 -6.03
C GLU A 59 -2.81 -15.11 -6.69
N VAL A 60 -1.74 -14.31 -6.70
CA VAL A 60 -0.45 -14.73 -7.24
C VAL A 60 0.23 -15.74 -6.30
N ASP A 61 0.64 -16.88 -6.85
CA ASP A 61 1.33 -17.92 -6.11
C ASP A 61 2.58 -17.39 -5.39
N GLY A 62 2.70 -17.77 -4.12
CA GLY A 62 3.80 -17.30 -3.25
C GLY A 62 3.51 -16.01 -2.48
N VAL A 63 2.44 -15.31 -2.79
CA VAL A 63 1.96 -14.19 -1.98
C VAL A 63 1.21 -14.71 -0.75
N ARG A 64 1.52 -14.18 0.41
CA ARG A 64 0.83 -14.53 1.64
C ARG A 64 -0.52 -13.82 1.70
N LYS A 65 -1.62 -14.56 1.46
CA LYS A 65 -2.99 -14.04 1.51
C LYS A 65 -3.26 -13.27 2.81
N GLY A 66 -3.96 -12.14 2.70
CA GLY A 66 -4.25 -11.25 3.84
C GLY A 66 -3.04 -10.44 4.35
N ASN A 67 -1.91 -10.47 3.65
CA ASN A 67 -0.71 -9.71 3.98
C ASN A 67 -0.18 -8.96 2.75
N VAL A 68 -1.06 -8.22 2.12
CA VAL A 68 -0.80 -7.34 0.98
C VAL A 68 -1.36 -5.97 1.30
N VAL A 69 -0.63 -4.93 0.97
CA VAL A 69 -1.05 -3.53 1.13
C VAL A 69 -0.73 -2.78 -0.14
N ALA A 70 -1.74 -2.17 -0.75
CA ALA A 70 -1.58 -1.28 -1.89
C ALA A 70 -1.77 0.18 -1.45
N PHE A 71 -0.93 1.07 -1.94
CA PHE A 71 -1.00 2.50 -1.65
C PHE A 71 -0.40 3.33 -2.77
N ALA A 72 -0.79 4.59 -2.81
CA ALA A 72 -0.22 5.57 -3.74
C ALA A 72 0.94 6.33 -3.11
N VAL A 73 1.92 6.67 -3.95
CA VAL A 73 2.99 7.61 -3.61
C VAL A 73 3.02 8.73 -4.65
N PRO A 74 3.50 9.93 -4.29
CA PRO A 74 3.65 11.02 -5.26
C PRO A 74 4.58 10.62 -6.40
N GLY A 75 4.14 10.82 -7.64
CA GLY A 75 4.95 10.73 -8.84
C GLY A 75 5.20 12.10 -9.47
N ARG A 76 5.79 12.16 -10.67
CA ARG A 76 6.07 13.44 -11.35
C ARG A 76 4.79 14.16 -11.78
N ASN A 77 3.84 13.45 -12.37
CA ASN A 77 2.62 14.04 -12.94
C ASN A 77 1.34 13.48 -12.32
N SER A 78 1.40 12.34 -11.65
CA SER A 78 0.28 11.65 -11.04
C SER A 78 0.75 10.80 -9.86
N GLU A 79 -0.19 10.27 -9.09
CA GLU A 79 0.11 9.23 -8.12
C GLU A 79 0.67 7.98 -8.79
N GLN A 80 1.52 7.26 -8.08
CA GLN A 80 2.11 5.99 -8.50
C GLN A 80 1.70 4.88 -7.56
N LEU A 81 1.23 3.77 -8.11
CA LEU A 81 0.79 2.61 -7.34
C LEU A 81 1.99 1.80 -6.87
N VAL A 82 2.02 1.51 -5.58
CA VAL A 82 3.00 0.62 -4.94
C VAL A 82 2.23 -0.49 -4.22
N VAL A 83 2.73 -1.71 -4.33
CA VAL A 83 2.22 -2.87 -3.62
C VAL A 83 3.31 -3.42 -2.70
N ALA A 84 3.01 -3.52 -1.41
CA ALA A 84 3.87 -4.20 -0.44
C ALA A 84 3.19 -5.51 -0.01
N LEU A 85 3.92 -6.60 -0.04
CA LEU A 85 3.39 -7.92 0.26
C LEU A 85 4.38 -8.77 1.07
N GLU A 86 3.84 -9.73 1.82
CA GLU A 86 4.64 -10.72 2.51
C GLU A 86 4.74 -12.02 1.71
N SER A 87 5.93 -12.61 1.66
CA SER A 87 6.19 -13.90 1.01
C SER A 87 7.26 -14.68 1.75
N ARG A 88 7.18 -16.02 1.64
CA ARG A 88 8.23 -16.94 2.07
C ARG A 88 9.21 -17.31 0.95
N LEU A 89 8.91 -16.93 -0.29
CA LEU A 89 9.78 -17.20 -1.43
C LEU A 89 11.07 -16.40 -1.32
N ASN A 90 12.17 -17.04 -1.73
CA ASN A 90 13.48 -16.40 -1.78
C ASN A 90 13.65 -15.54 -3.03
N ASP A 91 13.09 -15.98 -4.17
CA ASP A 91 13.11 -15.22 -5.42
C ASP A 91 12.03 -14.13 -5.42
N ARG A 92 12.39 -13.00 -4.83
CA ARG A 92 11.50 -11.85 -4.70
C ARG A 92 11.35 -11.07 -6.00
N GLU A 93 12.35 -11.14 -6.86
CA GLU A 93 12.32 -10.44 -8.14
C GLU A 93 11.33 -11.10 -9.10
N ALA A 94 11.39 -12.44 -9.22
CA ALA A 94 10.41 -13.20 -9.99
C ALA A 94 8.99 -13.00 -9.46
N LEU A 95 8.79 -13.01 -8.13
CA LEU A 95 7.49 -12.76 -7.53
C LEU A 95 6.99 -11.36 -7.82
N ALA A 96 7.84 -10.34 -7.69
CA ALA A 96 7.45 -8.96 -7.98
C ALA A 96 7.04 -8.78 -9.44
N LYS A 97 7.76 -9.44 -10.37
CA LYS A 97 7.42 -9.45 -11.79
C LYS A 97 6.07 -10.15 -12.05
N ALA A 98 5.85 -11.30 -11.42
CA ALA A 98 4.58 -12.04 -11.54
C ALA A 98 3.39 -11.20 -11.06
N VAL A 99 3.50 -10.53 -9.90
CA VAL A 99 2.46 -9.63 -9.38
C VAL A 99 2.20 -8.47 -10.33
N LYS A 100 3.23 -7.81 -10.85
CA LYS A 100 3.07 -6.72 -11.83
C LYS A 100 2.35 -7.20 -13.10
N THR A 101 2.73 -8.35 -13.61
CA THR A 101 2.13 -8.93 -14.82
C THR A 101 0.66 -9.29 -14.58
N HIS A 102 0.36 -9.93 -13.45
CA HIS A 102 -1.00 -10.32 -13.09
C HIS A 102 -1.92 -9.08 -12.95
N ILE A 103 -1.53 -8.09 -12.17
CA ILE A 103 -2.32 -6.86 -11.98
C ILE A 103 -2.49 -6.10 -13.30
N HIS A 104 -1.46 -6.05 -14.14
CA HIS A 104 -1.58 -5.42 -15.45
C HIS A 104 -2.62 -6.14 -16.33
N LYS A 105 -2.59 -7.46 -16.35
CA LYS A 105 -3.52 -8.29 -17.13
C LYS A 105 -4.96 -8.14 -16.65
N GLU A 106 -5.20 -8.28 -15.35
CA GLU A 106 -6.56 -8.34 -14.79
C GLU A 106 -7.20 -6.95 -14.60
N MET A 107 -6.39 -5.93 -14.28
CA MET A 107 -6.91 -4.61 -13.93
C MET A 107 -6.48 -3.49 -14.90
N SER A 108 -5.61 -3.79 -15.85
CA SER A 108 -4.99 -2.78 -16.75
C SER A 108 -4.30 -1.65 -15.98
N LEU A 109 -3.72 -1.98 -14.81
CA LEU A 109 -2.98 -1.04 -13.97
C LEU A 109 -1.47 -1.26 -14.10
N VAL A 110 -0.71 -0.17 -14.01
CA VAL A 110 0.74 -0.22 -13.95
C VAL A 110 1.18 -0.01 -12.50
N ILE A 111 1.86 -1.01 -11.95
CA ILE A 111 2.47 -0.91 -10.62
C ILE A 111 3.88 -0.36 -10.77
N GLN A 112 4.17 0.74 -10.09
CA GLN A 112 5.50 1.35 -10.06
C GLN A 112 6.49 0.43 -9.34
N ASP A 113 6.14 -0.05 -8.16
CA ASP A 113 7.01 -0.90 -7.36
C ASP A 113 6.24 -1.98 -6.62
N VAL A 114 6.88 -3.16 -6.47
CA VAL A 114 6.40 -4.26 -5.64
C VAL A 114 7.47 -4.60 -4.62
N VAL A 115 7.13 -4.39 -3.34
CA VAL A 115 8.03 -4.63 -2.22
C VAL A 115 7.70 -5.97 -1.58
N CYS A 116 8.53 -6.99 -1.85
CA CYS A 116 8.39 -8.31 -1.27
C CYS A 116 9.10 -8.40 0.08
N LEU A 117 8.34 -8.64 1.13
CA LEU A 117 8.78 -8.63 2.51
C LEU A 117 8.76 -10.05 3.11
N LYS A 118 9.53 -10.25 4.17
CA LYS A 118 9.42 -11.46 4.99
C LYS A 118 8.11 -11.46 5.78
N PRO A 119 7.54 -12.63 6.10
CA PRO A 119 6.38 -12.72 6.97
C PRO A 119 6.55 -11.95 8.29
N GLY A 120 5.52 -11.18 8.66
CA GLY A 120 5.51 -10.37 9.88
C GLY A 120 6.20 -8.99 9.74
N SER A 121 6.59 -8.58 8.53
CA SER A 121 7.25 -7.27 8.30
C SER A 121 6.29 -6.14 7.99
N LEU A 122 5.06 -6.42 7.56
CA LEU A 122 4.06 -5.38 7.33
C LEU A 122 3.53 -4.81 8.66
N PRO A 123 3.42 -3.49 8.79
CA PRO A 123 2.85 -2.85 9.97
C PRO A 123 1.40 -3.29 10.21
N LYS A 124 1.10 -3.66 11.46
CA LYS A 124 -0.23 -4.07 11.91
C LYS A 124 -0.62 -3.38 13.20
N THR A 125 -1.92 -3.21 13.40
CA THR A 125 -2.48 -2.80 14.68
C THR A 125 -2.34 -3.92 15.71
N SER A 126 -2.61 -3.62 16.98
CA SER A 126 -2.69 -4.64 18.04
C SER A 126 -3.75 -5.72 17.75
N SER A 127 -4.80 -5.37 16.99
CA SER A 127 -5.84 -6.30 16.54
C SER A 127 -5.49 -7.07 15.26
N GLY A 128 -4.26 -6.92 14.72
CA GLY A 128 -3.78 -7.62 13.54
C GLY A 128 -4.18 -7.00 12.19
N LYS A 129 -4.86 -5.85 12.17
CA LYS A 129 -5.24 -5.17 10.92
C LYS A 129 -4.03 -4.49 10.30
N LEU A 130 -3.85 -4.63 8.97
CA LEU A 130 -2.80 -3.96 8.22
C LEU A 130 -2.95 -2.43 8.28
N GLN A 131 -1.84 -1.73 8.48
CA GLN A 131 -1.80 -0.27 8.57
C GLN A 131 -1.26 0.32 7.27
N ARG A 132 -2.15 0.60 6.29
CA ARG A 132 -1.79 1.14 4.97
C ARG A 132 -1.01 2.45 5.06
N HIS A 133 -1.49 3.39 5.86
CA HIS A 133 -0.81 4.68 6.04
C HIS A 133 0.62 4.52 6.59
N GLN A 134 0.80 3.64 7.57
CA GLN A 134 2.14 3.38 8.14
C GLN A 134 3.05 2.68 7.13
N SER A 135 2.52 1.72 6.36
CA SER A 135 3.27 1.04 5.30
C SER A 135 3.72 2.04 4.23
N ARG A 136 2.82 2.95 3.80
CA ARG A 136 3.15 4.03 2.87
C ARG A 136 4.24 4.96 3.43
N GLN A 137 4.12 5.38 4.68
CA GLN A 137 5.11 6.27 5.30
C GLN A 137 6.48 5.58 5.38
N GLN A 138 6.53 4.35 5.87
CA GLN A 138 7.77 3.57 5.93
C GLN A 138 8.39 3.34 4.55
N TYR A 139 7.57 3.17 3.49
CA TYR A 139 8.08 3.07 2.12
C TYR A 139 8.75 4.37 1.67
N ILE A 140 8.11 5.51 1.91
CA ILE A 140 8.64 6.83 1.57
C ILE A 140 9.95 7.10 2.31
N ASP A 141 10.02 6.74 3.60
CA ASP A 141 11.18 6.89 4.46
C ASP A 141 12.28 5.85 4.18
N GLY A 142 12.05 4.90 3.27
CA GLY A 142 12.98 3.81 3.00
C GLY A 142 13.10 2.79 4.13
N ALA A 143 12.16 2.78 5.06
CA ALA A 143 12.17 1.94 6.27
C ALA A 143 11.26 0.72 6.17
N LEU A 144 10.48 0.57 5.09
CA LEU A 144 9.57 -0.56 4.95
C LEU A 144 10.34 -1.88 4.87
N GLY A 145 10.03 -2.79 5.78
CA GLY A 145 10.73 -4.08 5.90
C GLY A 145 12.03 -4.04 6.70
N THR A 146 12.46 -2.89 7.20
CA THR A 146 13.56 -2.78 8.16
C THR A 146 13.10 -2.87 9.60
N CYS A 147 11.80 -2.98 9.86
CA CYS A 147 11.28 -3.18 11.20
C CYS A 147 11.91 -4.42 11.84
N VAL A 148 12.66 -4.15 12.88
CA VAL A 148 13.29 -5.13 13.75
C VAL A 148 12.18 -6.02 14.31
N VAL A 149 12.10 -7.24 13.83
CA VAL A 149 11.50 -8.32 14.61
C VAL A 149 12.30 -8.37 15.90
N ARG A 150 11.66 -8.15 17.04
CA ARG A 150 12.27 -8.40 18.34
C ARG A 150 12.80 -9.83 18.34
N GLY A 151 14.11 -9.99 18.24
CA GLY A 151 14.79 -11.29 18.31
C GLY A 151 15.69 -11.58 17.12
N THR A 152 16.98 -11.34 17.34
CA THR A 152 18.18 -11.95 16.73
C THR A 152 18.42 -11.76 15.21
N GLY A 153 19.56 -11.11 14.90
CA GLY A 153 20.31 -11.35 13.68
C GLY A 153 20.68 -10.10 12.88
N LYS A 154 21.94 -9.73 12.96
CA LYS A 154 22.62 -8.78 12.07
C LYS A 154 22.50 -9.25 10.62
N GLY A 155 21.84 -8.49 9.72
CA GLY A 155 21.85 -8.82 8.28
C GLY A 155 20.92 -8.00 7.37
N GLY A 156 20.00 -7.20 7.92
CA GLY A 156 18.95 -6.54 7.10
C GLY A 156 19.30 -5.19 6.47
N ARG A 157 20.43 -4.56 6.80
CA ARG A 157 20.74 -3.18 6.39
C ARG A 157 21.22 -3.00 4.95
N ALA A 158 21.76 -4.04 4.34
CA ALA A 158 22.40 -3.91 3.02
C ALA A 158 21.42 -3.99 1.82
N THR A 159 20.30 -4.69 1.96
CA THR A 159 19.40 -4.96 0.82
C THR A 159 18.41 -3.83 0.58
N LEU A 160 17.95 -3.17 1.63
CA LEU A 160 17.00 -2.05 1.49
C LEU A 160 17.69 -0.76 1.01
N ALA A 161 18.92 -0.51 1.49
CA ALA A 161 19.74 0.59 1.00
C ALA A 161 19.97 0.49 -0.52
N LYS A 162 20.10 -0.73 -1.07
CA LYS A 162 20.20 -0.96 -2.51
C LYS A 162 18.90 -0.61 -3.27
N HIS A 163 17.72 -0.98 -2.77
CA HIS A 163 16.45 -0.69 -3.44
C HIS A 163 16.10 0.80 -3.38
N VAL A 164 16.34 1.46 -2.26
CA VAL A 164 16.14 2.92 -2.12
C VAL A 164 17.17 3.68 -2.94
N ALA A 165 18.44 3.28 -2.89
CA ALA A 165 19.50 3.88 -3.72
C ALA A 165 19.22 3.68 -5.22
N GLN A 166 18.73 2.50 -5.64
CA GLN A 166 18.35 2.23 -7.02
C GLN A 166 17.14 3.06 -7.47
N SER A 167 16.13 3.25 -6.62
CA SER A 167 14.97 4.10 -6.93
C SER A 167 15.34 5.59 -6.97
N ILE A 168 16.22 6.04 -6.08
CA ILE A 168 16.76 7.40 -6.09
C ILE A 168 17.70 7.62 -7.28
N TRP A 169 18.52 6.62 -7.62
CA TRP A 169 19.45 6.70 -8.75
C TRP A 169 18.73 6.67 -10.12
N THR A 170 17.67 5.86 -10.25
CA THR A 170 16.78 5.90 -11.43
C THR A 170 16.06 7.24 -11.57
N ARG A 171 15.69 7.85 -10.45
CA ARG A 171 15.11 9.22 -10.43
C ARG A 171 16.12 10.28 -10.83
N ALA A 172 17.38 10.18 -10.37
CA ALA A 172 18.45 11.11 -10.71
C ALA A 172 18.86 10.98 -12.19
N LYS A 173 18.95 9.75 -12.74
CA LYS A 173 19.25 9.51 -14.16
C LYS A 173 18.14 10.01 -15.09
N ALA A 174 16.87 9.86 -14.71
CA ALA A 174 15.76 10.38 -15.50
C ALA A 174 15.68 11.92 -15.47
N ALA A 175 16.25 12.57 -14.44
CA ALA A 175 16.35 14.03 -14.35
C ALA A 175 17.53 14.59 -15.15
N ALA A 176 18.57 13.80 -15.39
CA ALA A 176 19.77 14.22 -16.14
C ALA A 176 19.65 14.06 -17.67
N ASN A 177 18.61 13.38 -18.17
CA ASN A 177 18.38 13.19 -19.62
C ASN A 177 17.34 14.16 -20.21
N VAL A 178 17.09 15.30 -19.55
CA VAL A 178 16.30 16.42 -20.07
C VAL A 178 17.18 17.65 -20.09
N ILE A 179 18.10 17.70 -21.05
CA ILE A 179 18.70 18.91 -21.62
C ILE A 179 18.76 18.66 -23.13
#